data_970189b210bf42d145750e3ab70cb87c
#
_entry.id   970189b210bf42d145750e3ab70cb87c
#
_cell.length_a   1.000
_cell.length_b   1.000
_cell.length_c   1.000
_cell.angle_alpha   90.00
_cell.angle_beta   90.00
_cell.angle_gamma   90.00
#
_symmetry.space_group_name_H-M   'P 1'
#
loop_
_entity.id
_entity.type
_entity.pdbx_description
1 polymer ?
#
loop_
_entity_poly.entity_id
_entity_poly.type
_entity_poly.pdbx_seq_one_letter_code
_entity_poly.pdbx_strand_id
1 'polypeptide(L)'
;MPAPNTIDLSRGWPAPSLLPAKALLHASSAVLTDPSLFIPGLQYGDDAGYEPLRVAIAEWLQKFFSTPWTTMSRICISGGASMGLACILQVFTDPVYTRNVFLVTPTYFLAFKVFDDNGFIGKLKGVPEDAEGIDIEYLERCLLAQDVASRNGDAQPSTCTSRTPQRKLFRNIIYCVPTFSNPSAKSMSLRRRQQLVQIARDHDILVIADDVYDHLRWAPYTRAQNESAPPVLPRLVDIDHEMGGGTQRPGADGFGNVVSNGSFSKIIGPGCRTGWTEATDSFTAELSRCGSTRSGGSPSQLTGVIVCQMLKDGALLRHLNEIMIPSLQRRHWLLRTAVQQYLIPQGASMSDSNGGYFIWITLPTPVSARNFTIRAASDENVIVAPGDLFEVSLDEGDFAIKAKSAFALPGSRRKLSLLGSGVWVVSLNQCYETAKTARRAYKRYRCRVL
;
A
#
# COMPACT_ATOMS: atom_id res chain seq x y z
N MET A 1 23.92 16.39 2.22
CA MET A 1 22.83 16.52 3.20
C MET A 1 21.96 17.69 2.76
N PRO A 2 20.62 17.61 2.86
CA PRO A 2 19.77 18.77 2.55
C PRO A 2 20.16 19.95 3.45
N ALA A 3 19.94 21.17 2.93
CA ALA A 3 20.24 22.40 3.68
C ALA A 3 19.45 22.44 5.01
N PRO A 4 19.97 23.10 6.07
CA PRO A 4 19.40 23.03 7.42
C PRO A 4 17.94 23.49 7.57
N ASN A 5 17.35 24.06 6.54
CA ASN A 5 15.93 24.50 6.53
C ASN A 5 15.09 23.82 5.43
N THR A 6 15.50 22.66 4.94
CA THR A 6 14.78 21.93 3.89
C THR A 6 13.52 21.26 4.47
N ILE A 7 12.37 21.52 3.86
CA ILE A 7 11.10 20.85 4.16
C ILE A 7 10.94 19.68 3.19
N ASP A 8 11.11 18.46 3.68
CA ASP A 8 10.98 17.25 2.87
C ASP A 8 9.58 16.64 3.02
N LEU A 9 8.72 16.87 2.02
CA LEU A 9 7.36 16.34 1.94
C LEU A 9 7.25 15.09 1.05
N SER A 10 8.38 14.55 0.57
CA SER A 10 8.39 13.38 -0.32
C SER A 10 8.34 12.05 0.44
N ARG A 11 8.72 12.04 1.73
CA ARG A 11 8.91 10.82 2.50
C ARG A 11 7.64 10.34 3.18
N GLY A 12 7.21 9.13 2.88
CA GLY A 12 6.11 8.43 3.56
C GLY A 12 6.50 7.82 4.92
N TRP A 13 7.27 8.52 5.75
CA TRP A 13 7.72 8.07 7.08
C TRP A 13 6.95 8.77 8.20
N PRO A 14 6.70 8.12 9.35
CA PRO A 14 6.23 8.83 10.52
C PRO A 14 7.19 9.96 10.90
N ALA A 15 6.64 11.15 11.16
CA ALA A 15 7.46 12.24 11.68
C ALA A 15 8.07 11.85 13.03
N PRO A 16 9.29 12.32 13.39
CA PRO A 16 9.90 11.99 14.67
C PRO A 16 9.01 12.26 15.90
N SER A 17 8.20 13.31 15.85
CA SER A 17 7.23 13.66 16.92
C SER A 17 6.04 12.69 17.03
N LEU A 18 5.84 11.81 16.05
CA LEU A 18 4.78 10.79 16.04
C LEU A 18 5.31 9.39 16.40
N LEU A 19 6.60 9.23 16.69
CA LEU A 19 7.15 7.94 17.09
C LEU A 19 6.80 7.67 18.56
N PRO A 20 6.30 6.46 18.92
CA PRO A 20 5.85 6.12 20.27
C PRO A 20 7.00 5.74 21.21
N ALA A 21 8.07 6.56 21.29
CA ALA A 21 9.28 6.23 22.03
C ALA A 21 9.02 5.89 23.51
N LYS A 22 8.11 6.63 24.17
CA LYS A 22 7.75 6.36 25.58
C LYS A 22 7.00 5.03 25.74
N ALA A 23 6.07 4.73 24.85
CA ALA A 23 5.34 3.46 24.87
C ALA A 23 6.27 2.27 24.58
N LEU A 24 7.20 2.44 23.62
CA LEU A 24 8.23 1.43 23.34
C LEU A 24 9.15 1.21 24.52
N LEU A 25 9.60 2.27 25.21
CA LEU A 25 10.41 2.15 26.40
C LEU A 25 9.69 1.35 27.49
N HIS A 26 8.42 1.68 27.75
CA HIS A 26 7.59 0.97 28.74
C HIS A 26 7.44 -0.52 28.40
N ALA A 27 7.03 -0.82 27.16
CA ALA A 27 6.86 -2.20 26.70
C ALA A 27 8.19 -2.98 26.72
N SER A 28 9.30 -2.36 26.29
CA SER A 28 10.62 -2.99 26.33
C SER A 28 11.08 -3.29 27.76
N SER A 29 10.83 -2.37 28.71
CA SER A 29 11.16 -2.58 30.12
C SER A 29 10.35 -3.74 30.70
N ALA A 30 9.04 -3.79 30.44
CA ALA A 30 8.18 -4.88 30.88
C ALA A 30 8.65 -6.23 30.31
N VAL A 31 9.00 -6.27 29.02
CA VAL A 31 9.50 -7.50 28.39
C VAL A 31 10.84 -7.94 28.96
N LEU A 32 11.80 -7.04 29.09
CA LEU A 32 13.17 -7.40 29.47
C LEU A 32 13.35 -7.66 30.99
N THR A 33 12.36 -7.35 31.80
CA THR A 33 12.35 -7.66 33.24
C THR A 33 11.61 -8.96 33.58
N ASP A 34 10.84 -9.52 32.62
CA ASP A 34 10.09 -10.75 32.82
C ASP A 34 10.69 -11.93 32.04
N PRO A 35 11.27 -12.95 32.75
CA PRO A 35 11.83 -14.13 32.11
C PRO A 35 10.86 -14.88 31.20
N SER A 36 9.56 -14.86 31.51
CA SER A 36 8.54 -15.51 30.66
C SER A 36 8.37 -14.84 29.30
N LEU A 37 8.82 -13.59 29.15
CA LEU A 37 8.75 -12.79 27.94
C LEU A 37 10.11 -12.68 27.23
N PHE A 38 11.21 -12.34 27.96
CA PHE A 38 12.47 -12.14 27.28
C PHE A 38 13.13 -13.46 26.83
N ILE A 39 12.92 -14.59 27.53
CA ILE A 39 13.50 -15.87 27.10
C ILE A 39 12.98 -16.24 25.71
N PRO A 40 11.66 -16.38 25.44
CA PRO A 40 11.18 -16.62 24.09
C PRO A 40 11.52 -15.48 23.10
N GLY A 41 11.65 -14.26 23.59
CA GLY A 41 12.01 -13.10 22.75
C GLY A 41 13.46 -13.11 22.26
N LEU A 42 14.36 -13.78 22.97
CA LEU A 42 15.79 -13.87 22.63
C LEU A 42 16.19 -15.22 22.03
N GLN A 43 15.25 -16.14 21.87
CA GLN A 43 15.43 -17.42 21.22
C GLN A 43 14.81 -17.46 19.83
N TYR A 44 15.10 -18.50 19.06
CA TYR A 44 14.35 -18.79 17.84
C TYR A 44 12.90 -19.16 18.22
N GLY A 45 11.94 -18.68 17.43
CA GLY A 45 10.52 -18.97 17.58
C GLY A 45 9.95 -19.82 16.43
N ASP A 46 8.64 -19.97 16.43
CA ASP A 46 7.91 -20.66 15.39
C ASP A 46 8.09 -20.03 14.02
N ASP A 47 8.06 -20.83 12.96
CA ASP A 47 8.18 -20.37 11.57
C ASP A 47 7.14 -19.32 11.19
N ALA A 48 5.91 -19.41 11.73
CA ALA A 48 4.86 -18.39 11.53
C ALA A 48 5.05 -17.13 12.39
N GLY A 49 6.04 -17.09 13.26
CA GLY A 49 6.37 -16.00 14.19
C GLY A 49 5.76 -16.17 15.57
N TYR A 50 6.12 -15.29 16.49
CA TYR A 50 5.75 -15.33 17.91
C TYR A 50 4.23 -15.48 18.11
N GLU A 51 3.81 -16.64 18.62
CA GLU A 51 2.39 -17.02 18.75
C GLU A 51 1.55 -15.97 19.51
N PRO A 52 1.97 -15.45 20.68
CA PRO A 52 1.18 -14.45 21.38
C PRO A 52 0.98 -13.15 20.59
N LEU A 53 1.93 -12.79 19.71
CA LEU A 53 1.76 -11.64 18.80
C LEU A 53 0.72 -11.95 17.71
N ARG A 54 0.72 -13.16 17.15
CA ARG A 54 -0.26 -13.59 16.16
C ARG A 54 -1.68 -13.56 16.73
N VAL A 55 -1.85 -14.03 17.96
CA VAL A 55 -3.13 -13.93 18.70
C VAL A 55 -3.53 -12.46 18.88
N ALA A 56 -2.64 -11.63 19.39
CA ALA A 56 -2.93 -10.21 19.66
C ALA A 56 -3.27 -9.43 18.37
N ILE A 57 -2.60 -9.74 17.25
CA ILE A 57 -2.94 -9.16 15.94
C ILE A 57 -4.32 -9.62 15.49
N ALA A 58 -4.63 -10.93 15.58
CA ALA A 58 -5.94 -11.45 15.19
C ALA A 58 -7.07 -10.78 15.98
N GLU A 59 -6.96 -10.67 17.29
CA GLU A 59 -7.94 -10.01 18.16
C GLU A 59 -8.09 -8.52 17.83
N TRP A 60 -6.98 -7.83 17.52
CA TRP A 60 -7.01 -6.43 17.14
C TRP A 60 -7.72 -6.22 15.80
N LEU A 61 -7.43 -7.05 14.79
CA LEU A 61 -8.07 -7.02 13.47
C LEU A 61 -9.55 -7.40 13.57
N GLN A 62 -9.90 -8.46 14.32
CA GLN A 62 -11.30 -8.83 14.59
C GLN A 62 -12.11 -7.65 15.13
N LYS A 63 -11.56 -6.97 16.12
CA LYS A 63 -12.24 -5.83 16.76
C LYS A 63 -12.37 -4.64 15.81
N PHE A 64 -11.36 -4.37 14.98
CA PHE A 64 -11.36 -3.21 14.10
C PHE A 64 -12.22 -3.40 12.85
N PHE A 65 -12.18 -4.60 12.23
CA PHE A 65 -12.90 -4.90 11.00
C PHE A 65 -14.22 -5.67 11.23
N SER A 66 -14.52 -6.06 12.46
CA SER A 66 -15.67 -6.92 12.80
C SER A 66 -15.61 -8.29 12.11
N THR A 67 -14.44 -8.93 12.11
CA THR A 67 -14.14 -10.18 11.40
C THR A 67 -13.88 -11.33 12.36
N PRO A 68 -14.92 -11.98 12.94
CA PRO A 68 -14.74 -13.02 13.97
C PRO A 68 -13.98 -14.26 13.46
N TRP A 69 -13.85 -14.43 12.15
CA TRP A 69 -13.10 -15.52 11.50
C TRP A 69 -11.59 -15.26 11.39
N THR A 70 -11.09 -14.06 11.66
CA THR A 70 -9.66 -13.76 11.68
C THR A 70 -9.03 -14.43 12.89
N THR A 71 -8.39 -15.58 12.71
CA THR A 71 -7.77 -16.37 13.78
C THR A 71 -6.25 -16.31 13.70
N MET A 72 -5.58 -16.72 14.75
CA MET A 72 -4.12 -16.80 14.80
C MET A 72 -3.54 -17.64 13.64
N SER A 73 -4.21 -18.72 13.23
CA SER A 73 -3.76 -19.59 12.13
C SER A 73 -3.71 -18.89 10.78
N ARG A 74 -4.46 -17.80 10.63
CA ARG A 74 -4.47 -16.94 9.44
C ARG A 74 -3.38 -15.88 9.43
N ILE A 75 -2.60 -15.74 10.50
CA ILE A 75 -1.57 -14.69 10.66
C ILE A 75 -0.17 -15.31 10.59
N CYS A 76 0.70 -14.74 9.75
CA CYS A 76 2.13 -15.01 9.72
C CYS A 76 2.90 -13.71 9.94
N ILE A 77 3.87 -13.70 10.86
CA ILE A 77 4.67 -12.51 11.15
C ILE A 77 5.72 -12.30 10.06
N SER A 78 5.92 -11.06 9.67
CA SER A 78 6.90 -10.66 8.66
C SER A 78 7.84 -9.55 9.19
N GLY A 79 8.95 -9.34 8.51
CA GLY A 79 9.86 -8.23 8.74
C GLY A 79 9.35 -6.86 8.20
N GLY A 80 8.02 -6.70 8.09
CA GLY A 80 7.32 -5.57 7.50
C GLY A 80 6.88 -5.84 6.06
N ALA A 81 6.05 -4.95 5.50
CA ALA A 81 5.34 -5.18 4.23
C ALA A 81 6.26 -5.55 3.05
N SER A 82 7.41 -4.91 2.89
CA SER A 82 8.34 -5.25 1.79
C SER A 82 8.93 -6.66 1.91
N MET A 83 9.25 -7.10 3.13
CA MET A 83 9.70 -8.47 3.35
C MET A 83 8.55 -9.46 3.17
N GLY A 84 7.36 -9.13 3.69
CA GLY A 84 6.15 -9.91 3.46
C GLY A 84 5.87 -10.11 1.98
N LEU A 85 5.92 -9.04 1.19
CA LEU A 85 5.78 -9.10 -0.27
C LEU A 85 6.81 -10.04 -0.91
N ALA A 86 8.09 -9.89 -0.55
CA ALA A 86 9.15 -10.76 -1.09
C ALA A 86 8.92 -12.24 -0.75
N CYS A 87 8.53 -12.56 0.48
CA CYS A 87 8.22 -13.93 0.90
C CYS A 87 7.01 -14.50 0.15
N ILE A 88 5.95 -13.70 -0.04
CA ILE A 88 4.78 -14.10 -0.83
C ILE A 88 5.21 -14.46 -2.26
N LEU A 89 6.02 -13.61 -2.90
CA LEU A 89 6.52 -13.87 -4.24
C LEU A 89 7.39 -15.14 -4.31
N GLN A 90 8.30 -15.35 -3.35
CA GLN A 90 9.16 -16.53 -3.29
C GLN A 90 8.37 -17.84 -3.12
N VAL A 91 7.27 -17.79 -2.38
CA VAL A 91 6.47 -19.01 -2.08
C VAL A 91 5.42 -19.31 -3.14
N PHE A 92 4.67 -18.30 -3.61
CA PHE A 92 3.47 -18.51 -4.42
C PHE A 92 3.63 -18.12 -5.89
N THR A 93 4.86 -17.80 -6.32
CA THR A 93 5.15 -17.49 -7.71
C THR A 93 6.38 -18.22 -8.22
N ASP A 94 6.48 -18.33 -9.53
CA ASP A 94 7.65 -18.82 -10.24
C ASP A 94 7.88 -17.90 -11.46
N PRO A 95 9.08 -17.32 -11.65
CA PRO A 95 9.32 -16.41 -12.76
C PRO A 95 9.08 -17.01 -14.17
N VAL A 96 9.09 -18.34 -14.33
CA VAL A 96 8.75 -19.00 -15.59
C VAL A 96 7.24 -19.21 -15.69
N TYR A 97 6.60 -19.68 -14.62
CA TYR A 97 5.17 -20.01 -14.60
C TYR A 97 4.29 -18.75 -14.50
N THR A 98 4.65 -17.81 -13.61
CA THR A 98 3.90 -16.58 -13.39
C THR A 98 4.12 -15.61 -14.55
N ARG A 99 3.05 -15.26 -15.26
CA ARG A 99 3.11 -14.53 -16.53
C ARG A 99 3.16 -13.02 -16.34
N ASN A 100 2.28 -12.48 -15.51
CA ASN A 100 2.17 -11.05 -15.30
C ASN A 100 2.01 -10.68 -13.85
N VAL A 101 2.54 -9.51 -13.52
CA VAL A 101 2.32 -8.78 -12.28
C VAL A 101 1.59 -7.51 -12.63
N PHE A 102 0.30 -7.46 -12.36
CA PHE A 102 -0.53 -6.26 -12.53
C PHE A 102 -0.38 -5.35 -11.32
N LEU A 103 -0.11 -4.08 -11.57
CA LEU A 103 0.08 -3.06 -10.54
C LEU A 103 -0.93 -1.94 -10.78
N VAL A 104 -1.75 -1.64 -9.79
CA VAL A 104 -2.66 -0.49 -9.86
C VAL A 104 -1.81 0.79 -9.95
N THR A 105 -1.94 1.53 -11.05
CA THR A 105 -1.11 2.70 -11.32
C THR A 105 -1.90 3.99 -11.19
N PRO A 106 -1.37 5.02 -10.50
CA PRO A 106 -0.03 5.11 -9.88
C PRO A 106 0.07 4.24 -8.62
N THR A 107 1.29 3.74 -8.32
CA THR A 107 1.52 2.83 -7.19
C THR A 107 2.85 3.09 -6.47
N TYR A 108 3.03 2.45 -5.33
CA TYR A 108 4.25 2.56 -4.52
C TYR A 108 5.49 2.08 -5.28
N PHE A 109 6.32 3.02 -5.74
CA PHE A 109 7.44 2.75 -6.66
C PHE A 109 8.53 1.83 -6.08
N LEU A 110 8.73 1.81 -4.75
CA LEU A 110 9.72 0.91 -4.15
C LEU A 110 9.30 -0.57 -4.21
N ALA A 111 8.03 -0.86 -4.47
CA ALA A 111 7.58 -2.22 -4.72
C ALA A 111 8.12 -2.77 -6.05
N PHE A 112 8.40 -1.92 -7.06
CA PHE A 112 8.94 -2.36 -8.35
C PHE A 112 10.23 -3.16 -8.17
N LYS A 113 11.14 -2.65 -7.34
CA LYS A 113 12.41 -3.32 -7.07
C LYS A 113 12.23 -4.69 -6.38
N VAL A 114 11.20 -4.83 -5.53
CA VAL A 114 10.88 -6.12 -4.90
C VAL A 114 10.45 -7.13 -5.95
N PHE A 115 9.62 -6.74 -6.93
CA PHE A 115 9.23 -7.61 -8.03
C PHE A 115 10.43 -7.94 -8.94
N ASP A 116 11.23 -6.94 -9.32
CA ASP A 116 12.40 -7.14 -10.18
C ASP A 116 13.40 -8.13 -9.58
N ASP A 117 13.70 -7.99 -8.27
CA ASP A 117 14.64 -8.87 -7.56
C ASP A 117 14.09 -10.29 -7.36
N ASN A 118 12.78 -10.49 -7.49
CA ASN A 118 12.15 -11.81 -7.51
C ASN A 118 11.97 -12.39 -8.92
N GLY A 119 12.62 -11.78 -9.94
CA GLY A 119 12.67 -12.32 -11.31
C GLY A 119 11.54 -11.86 -12.23
N PHE A 120 10.82 -10.78 -11.88
CA PHE A 120 9.69 -10.26 -12.67
C PHE A 120 10.06 -9.06 -13.55
N ILE A 121 11.35 -8.83 -13.84
CA ILE A 121 11.80 -7.79 -14.78
C ILE A 121 11.08 -7.97 -16.12
N GLY A 122 10.45 -6.91 -16.63
CA GLY A 122 9.69 -6.93 -17.88
C GLY A 122 8.30 -7.57 -17.83
N LYS A 123 7.83 -7.99 -16.63
CA LYS A 123 6.49 -8.58 -16.43
C LYS A 123 5.53 -7.68 -15.69
N LEU A 124 5.96 -6.48 -15.28
CA LEU A 124 5.12 -5.51 -14.59
C LEU A 124 4.22 -4.81 -15.60
N LYS A 125 2.90 -4.84 -15.34
CA LYS A 125 1.87 -4.23 -16.16
C LYS A 125 1.03 -3.27 -15.34
N GLY A 126 0.92 -2.02 -15.78
CA GLY A 126 0.06 -1.04 -15.14
C GLY A 126 -1.42 -1.32 -15.42
N VAL A 127 -2.24 -1.21 -14.39
CA VAL A 127 -3.70 -1.14 -14.51
C VAL A 127 -4.14 0.21 -13.98
N PRO A 128 -4.79 1.05 -14.79
CA PRO A 128 -5.22 2.37 -14.35
C PRO A 128 -6.18 2.31 -13.16
N GLU A 129 -6.24 3.37 -12.38
CA GLU A 129 -7.31 3.59 -11.40
C GLU A 129 -8.28 4.68 -11.88
N ASP A 130 -9.56 4.47 -11.59
CA ASP A 130 -10.63 5.45 -11.75
C ASP A 130 -11.05 6.09 -10.40
N ALA A 131 -12.27 6.62 -10.31
CA ALA A 131 -12.77 7.22 -9.07
C ALA A 131 -13.05 6.18 -7.95
N GLU A 132 -13.25 4.91 -8.30
CA GLU A 132 -13.56 3.83 -7.36
C GLU A 132 -12.36 2.91 -7.05
N GLY A 133 -11.24 3.10 -7.71
CA GLY A 133 -10.02 2.29 -7.57
C GLY A 133 -9.57 1.68 -8.88
N ILE A 134 -9.09 0.42 -8.87
CA ILE A 134 -8.59 -0.28 -10.06
C ILE A 134 -9.63 -0.30 -11.19
N ASP A 135 -9.24 -0.01 -12.44
CA ASP A 135 -10.10 -0.12 -13.63
C ASP A 135 -10.29 -1.61 -13.97
N ILE A 136 -11.45 -2.15 -13.59
CA ILE A 136 -11.80 -3.56 -13.77
C ILE A 136 -11.97 -3.92 -15.25
N GLU A 137 -12.57 -3.05 -16.05
CA GLU A 137 -12.76 -3.30 -17.48
C GLU A 137 -11.42 -3.37 -18.22
N TYR A 138 -10.47 -2.53 -17.83
CA TYR A 138 -9.11 -2.60 -18.37
C TYR A 138 -8.43 -3.91 -17.99
N LEU A 139 -8.51 -4.32 -16.70
CA LEU A 139 -7.95 -5.57 -16.23
C LEU A 139 -8.52 -6.79 -16.97
N GLU A 140 -9.84 -6.86 -17.13
CA GLU A 140 -10.51 -7.93 -17.89
C GLU A 140 -10.02 -8.03 -19.33
N ARG A 141 -9.90 -6.89 -20.02
CA ARG A 141 -9.33 -6.88 -21.39
C ARG A 141 -7.91 -7.43 -21.43
N CYS A 142 -7.07 -7.06 -20.47
CA CYS A 142 -5.71 -7.60 -20.39
C CYS A 142 -5.68 -9.12 -20.17
N LEU A 143 -6.57 -9.64 -19.32
CA LEU A 143 -6.68 -11.07 -19.04
C LEU A 143 -7.21 -11.84 -20.28
N LEU A 144 -8.24 -11.34 -20.95
CA LEU A 144 -8.78 -11.94 -22.17
C LEU A 144 -7.75 -11.98 -23.31
N ALA A 145 -6.97 -10.92 -23.49
CA ALA A 145 -5.91 -10.88 -24.49
C ALA A 145 -4.85 -11.98 -24.24
N GLN A 146 -4.53 -12.28 -22.98
CA GLN A 146 -3.62 -13.37 -22.62
C GLN A 146 -4.18 -14.76 -22.94
N ASP A 147 -5.47 -14.98 -22.70
CA ASP A 147 -6.10 -16.26 -22.97
C ASP A 147 -6.10 -16.57 -24.47
N VAL A 148 -6.33 -15.54 -25.28
CA VAL A 148 -6.26 -15.65 -26.76
C VAL A 148 -4.83 -15.98 -27.21
N ALA A 149 -3.82 -15.26 -26.73
CA ALA A 149 -2.41 -15.52 -27.05
C ALA A 149 -1.98 -16.93 -26.63
N SER A 150 -2.47 -17.39 -25.48
CA SER A 150 -2.19 -18.74 -24.97
C SER A 150 -2.78 -19.85 -25.86
N ARG A 151 -3.97 -19.63 -26.42
CA ARG A 151 -4.64 -20.59 -27.34
C ARG A 151 -3.97 -20.65 -28.71
N ASN A 152 -3.38 -19.54 -29.16
CA ASN A 152 -2.70 -19.44 -30.45
C ASN A 152 -1.28 -20.05 -30.46
N GLY A 153 -0.81 -20.62 -29.34
CA GLY A 153 0.50 -21.25 -29.25
C GLY A 153 1.66 -20.30 -29.04
N ASP A 154 1.41 -19.00 -28.90
CA ASP A 154 2.43 -17.97 -28.64
C ASP A 154 2.96 -18.00 -27.19
N ALA A 155 2.33 -18.80 -26.33
CA ALA A 155 2.76 -19.01 -24.97
C ALA A 155 3.56 -20.32 -24.88
N GLN A 156 4.84 -20.24 -24.56
CA GLN A 156 5.62 -21.42 -24.21
C GLN A 156 4.91 -22.19 -23.07
N PRO A 157 4.77 -23.52 -23.17
CA PRO A 157 4.25 -24.33 -22.08
C PRO A 157 5.24 -24.22 -20.92
N SER A 158 4.91 -23.40 -19.92
CA SER A 158 5.71 -23.31 -18.71
C SER A 158 5.43 -24.56 -17.87
N THR A 159 6.30 -25.55 -17.96
CA THR A 159 6.31 -26.65 -17.01
C THR A 159 6.82 -26.13 -15.68
N CYS A 160 5.96 -26.13 -14.68
CA CYS A 160 6.35 -25.81 -13.31
C CYS A 160 7.36 -26.87 -12.85
N THR A 161 8.61 -26.48 -12.57
CA THR A 161 9.66 -27.37 -12.06
C THR A 161 9.69 -27.40 -10.53
N SER A 162 8.56 -27.07 -9.86
CA SER A 162 8.49 -27.12 -8.41
C SER A 162 8.86 -28.51 -7.89
N ARG A 163 9.88 -28.58 -7.05
CA ARG A 163 10.32 -29.83 -6.37
C ARG A 163 9.36 -30.25 -5.26
N THR A 164 8.36 -29.42 -4.93
CA THR A 164 7.33 -29.70 -3.91
C THR A 164 5.98 -29.86 -4.60
N PRO A 165 5.42 -31.09 -4.69
CA PRO A 165 4.18 -31.36 -5.43
C PRO A 165 2.93 -30.68 -4.89
N GLN A 166 3.00 -30.05 -3.71
CA GLN A 166 1.86 -29.48 -2.99
C GLN A 166 1.87 -27.93 -2.94
N ARG A 167 2.84 -27.29 -3.62
CA ARG A 167 2.97 -25.84 -3.59
C ARG A 167 2.01 -25.19 -4.58
N LYS A 168 1.11 -24.33 -4.08
CA LYS A 168 0.26 -23.48 -4.94
C LYS A 168 1.12 -22.41 -5.62
N LEU A 169 1.00 -22.30 -6.94
CA LEU A 169 1.60 -21.23 -7.73
C LEU A 169 0.50 -20.50 -8.50
N PHE A 170 0.54 -19.17 -8.49
CA PHE A 170 -0.41 -18.36 -9.22
C PHE A 170 0.18 -17.91 -10.56
N ARG A 171 -0.68 -17.93 -11.59
CA ARG A 171 -0.31 -17.52 -12.95
C ARG A 171 -0.19 -16.03 -13.13
N ASN A 172 -0.99 -15.27 -12.42
CA ASN A 172 -1.00 -13.82 -12.44
C ASN A 172 -1.07 -13.30 -11.01
N ILE A 173 -0.46 -12.14 -10.80
CA ILE A 173 -0.46 -11.42 -9.53
C ILE A 173 -1.08 -10.06 -9.76
N ILE A 174 -1.86 -9.57 -8.79
CA ILE A 174 -2.29 -8.18 -8.71
C ILE A 174 -1.75 -7.59 -7.40
N TYR A 175 -1.04 -6.47 -7.48
CA TYR A 175 -0.62 -5.70 -6.31
C TYR A 175 -1.39 -4.39 -6.26
N CYS A 176 -1.99 -4.09 -5.11
CA CYS A 176 -2.71 -2.85 -4.89
C CYS A 176 -2.61 -2.38 -3.43
N VAL A 177 -2.86 -1.10 -3.21
CA VAL A 177 -3.04 -0.47 -1.90
C VAL A 177 -4.50 -0.04 -1.80
N PRO A 178 -5.42 -0.89 -1.30
CA PRO A 178 -6.86 -0.68 -1.47
C PRO A 178 -7.43 0.45 -0.62
N THR A 179 -6.72 0.85 0.45
CA THR A 179 -7.19 1.88 1.39
C THR A 179 -6.14 2.98 1.51
N PHE A 180 -6.52 4.23 1.23
CA PHE A 180 -5.64 5.41 1.27
C PHE A 180 -4.35 5.20 0.47
N SER A 181 -4.51 4.81 -0.78
CA SER A 181 -3.43 4.36 -1.68
C SER A 181 -2.20 5.28 -1.66
N ASN A 182 -1.04 4.68 -1.75
CA ASN A 182 0.21 5.36 -2.01
C ASN A 182 0.52 5.30 -3.51
N PRO A 183 0.47 6.41 -4.27
CA PRO A 183 0.45 7.80 -3.81
C PRO A 183 -0.90 8.51 -3.92
N SER A 184 -1.92 7.93 -4.56
CA SER A 184 -3.13 8.62 -5.00
C SER A 184 -4.08 9.03 -3.86
N ALA A 185 -3.86 8.53 -2.65
CA ALA A 185 -4.69 8.69 -1.46
C ALA A 185 -6.13 8.15 -1.62
N LYS A 186 -6.46 7.49 -2.73
CA LYS A 186 -7.78 6.91 -2.97
C LYS A 186 -8.02 5.68 -2.11
N SER A 187 -9.30 5.44 -1.82
CA SER A 187 -9.77 4.19 -1.21
C SER A 187 -10.70 3.49 -2.19
N MET A 188 -10.41 2.22 -2.46
CA MET A 188 -11.22 1.38 -3.34
C MET A 188 -12.61 1.18 -2.75
N SER A 189 -13.67 1.42 -3.54
CA SER A 189 -15.06 1.25 -3.12
C SER A 189 -15.36 -0.22 -2.80
N LEU A 190 -16.39 -0.46 -1.97
CA LEU A 190 -16.82 -1.83 -1.65
C LEU A 190 -17.18 -2.62 -2.91
N ARG A 191 -17.93 -2.00 -3.83
CA ARG A 191 -18.29 -2.61 -5.11
C ARG A 191 -17.04 -3.03 -5.90
N ARG A 192 -16.04 -2.17 -5.97
CA ARG A 192 -14.80 -2.45 -6.68
C ARG A 192 -13.97 -3.55 -6.04
N ARG A 193 -13.95 -3.61 -4.70
CA ARG A 193 -13.31 -4.69 -3.96
C ARG A 193 -13.97 -6.05 -4.28
N GLN A 194 -15.29 -6.10 -4.31
CA GLN A 194 -16.06 -7.30 -4.66
C GLN A 194 -15.79 -7.76 -6.10
N GLN A 195 -15.79 -6.82 -7.07
CA GLN A 195 -15.45 -7.11 -8.45
C GLN A 195 -14.04 -7.66 -8.60
N LEU A 196 -13.07 -7.06 -7.91
CA LEU A 196 -11.68 -7.53 -7.95
C LEU A 196 -11.51 -8.93 -7.38
N VAL A 197 -12.17 -9.25 -6.27
CA VAL A 197 -12.15 -10.59 -5.69
C VAL A 197 -12.82 -11.60 -6.63
N GLN A 198 -13.92 -11.23 -7.29
CA GLN A 198 -14.58 -12.11 -8.26
C GLN A 198 -13.64 -12.45 -9.43
N ILE A 199 -13.03 -11.44 -10.06
CA ILE A 199 -12.05 -11.65 -11.15
C ILE A 199 -10.87 -12.48 -10.69
N ALA A 200 -10.35 -12.23 -9.49
CA ALA A 200 -9.24 -13.01 -8.95
C ALA A 200 -9.58 -14.50 -8.83
N ARG A 201 -10.81 -14.82 -8.47
CA ARG A 201 -11.30 -16.21 -8.39
C ARG A 201 -11.55 -16.83 -9.76
N ASP A 202 -12.13 -16.08 -10.69
CA ASP A 202 -12.47 -16.57 -12.03
C ASP A 202 -11.23 -16.88 -12.86
N HIS A 203 -10.11 -16.18 -12.59
CA HIS A 203 -8.84 -16.34 -13.32
C HIS A 203 -7.71 -16.91 -12.47
N ASP A 204 -7.99 -17.41 -11.26
CA ASP A 204 -7.00 -17.95 -10.31
C ASP A 204 -5.79 -17.03 -10.12
N ILE A 205 -6.07 -15.76 -9.81
CA ILE A 205 -5.08 -14.70 -9.58
C ILE A 205 -4.84 -14.54 -8.08
N LEU A 206 -3.61 -14.26 -7.67
CA LEU A 206 -3.32 -13.80 -6.32
C LEU A 206 -3.35 -12.27 -6.25
N VAL A 207 -4.25 -11.72 -5.45
CA VAL A 207 -4.28 -10.31 -5.09
C VAL A 207 -3.47 -10.10 -3.81
N ILE A 208 -2.42 -9.29 -3.89
CA ILE A 208 -1.61 -8.86 -2.75
C ILE A 208 -2.08 -7.45 -2.37
N ALA A 209 -2.84 -7.36 -1.28
CA ALA A 209 -3.34 -6.11 -0.74
C ALA A 209 -2.34 -5.56 0.28
N ASP A 210 -1.76 -4.39 0.01
CA ASP A 210 -0.84 -3.71 0.91
C ASP A 210 -1.64 -2.80 1.86
N ASP A 211 -2.06 -3.36 3.02
CA ASP A 211 -3.04 -2.79 3.95
C ASP A 211 -2.39 -1.97 5.07
N VAL A 212 -1.31 -1.24 4.77
CA VAL A 212 -0.48 -0.54 5.77
C VAL A 212 -1.08 0.76 6.29
N TYR A 213 -2.15 1.27 5.69
CA TYR A 213 -2.80 2.54 6.07
C TYR A 213 -4.17 2.39 6.69
N ASP A 214 -4.75 1.23 6.75
CA ASP A 214 -6.15 0.95 7.15
C ASP A 214 -6.56 1.58 8.48
N HIS A 215 -5.66 1.58 9.45
CA HIS A 215 -5.88 2.14 10.79
C HIS A 215 -5.72 3.67 10.86
N LEU A 216 -5.23 4.31 9.80
CA LEU A 216 -4.93 5.75 9.77
C LEU A 216 -6.07 6.51 9.10
N ARG A 217 -7.19 6.63 9.79
CA ARG A 217 -8.43 7.24 9.30
C ARG A 217 -8.97 8.25 10.28
N TRP A 218 -9.60 9.31 9.78
CA TRP A 218 -10.18 10.38 10.56
C TRP A 218 -11.48 10.90 9.97
N ALA A 219 -12.27 11.58 10.80
CA ALA A 219 -13.44 12.32 10.35
C ALA A 219 -13.02 13.50 9.44
N PRO A 220 -13.83 13.89 8.45
CA PRO A 220 -13.62 15.12 7.73
C PRO A 220 -13.47 16.30 8.71
N TYR A 221 -12.49 17.17 8.47
CA TYR A 221 -12.32 18.32 9.32
C TYR A 221 -13.34 19.40 8.95
N THR A 222 -14.43 19.46 9.70
CA THR A 222 -15.47 20.48 9.56
C THR A 222 -15.48 21.41 10.78
N ARG A 223 -15.97 22.64 10.61
CA ARG A 223 -16.13 23.57 11.74
C ARG A 223 -17.12 23.06 12.79
N ALA A 224 -18.01 22.16 12.41
CA ALA A 224 -19.08 21.66 13.27
C ALA A 224 -18.65 20.53 14.21
N GLN A 225 -17.48 19.93 14.06
CA GLN A 225 -16.89 18.82 14.88
C GLN A 225 -17.80 17.59 15.11
N ASN A 226 -18.93 17.47 14.42
CA ASN A 226 -19.95 16.44 14.67
C ASN A 226 -19.95 15.31 13.64
N GLU A 227 -19.02 15.30 12.70
CA GLU A 227 -18.93 14.24 11.70
C GLU A 227 -18.07 13.08 12.23
N SER A 228 -18.57 11.86 12.10
CA SER A 228 -17.80 10.65 12.38
C SER A 228 -16.86 10.31 11.22
N ALA A 229 -15.80 9.54 11.50
CA ALA A 229 -15.01 8.95 10.44
C ALA A 229 -15.89 8.08 9.52
N PRO A 230 -15.62 8.03 8.21
CA PRO A 230 -16.35 7.15 7.31
C PRO A 230 -16.36 5.70 7.81
N PRO A 231 -17.34 4.86 7.49
CA PRO A 231 -17.38 3.47 7.95
C PRO A 231 -16.12 2.70 7.48
N VAL A 232 -15.66 1.75 8.31
CA VAL A 232 -14.58 0.84 7.93
C VAL A 232 -15.14 -0.09 6.84
N LEU A 233 -14.46 -0.11 5.68
CA LEU A 233 -14.82 -1.05 4.62
C LEU A 233 -14.18 -2.42 4.90
N PRO A 234 -14.83 -3.53 4.55
CA PRO A 234 -14.21 -4.85 4.55
C PRO A 234 -12.95 -4.83 3.68
N ARG A 235 -11.86 -5.47 4.13
CA ARG A 235 -10.66 -5.65 3.32
C ARG A 235 -10.91 -6.65 2.20
N LEU A 236 -10.03 -6.68 1.21
CA LEU A 236 -10.13 -7.68 0.13
C LEU A 236 -10.07 -9.12 0.67
N VAL A 237 -9.23 -9.37 1.70
CA VAL A 237 -9.11 -10.68 2.35
C VAL A 237 -10.39 -11.08 3.10
N ASP A 238 -11.12 -10.11 3.65
CA ASP A 238 -12.39 -10.36 4.32
C ASP A 238 -13.47 -10.72 3.28
N ILE A 239 -13.52 -9.99 2.17
CA ILE A 239 -14.44 -10.28 1.06
C ILE A 239 -14.15 -11.65 0.44
N ASP A 240 -12.85 -12.03 0.27
CA ASP A 240 -12.48 -13.35 -0.21
C ASP A 240 -12.84 -14.47 0.77
N HIS A 241 -12.94 -14.17 2.07
CA HIS A 241 -13.42 -15.12 3.05
C HIS A 241 -14.96 -15.30 3.00
N GLU A 242 -15.72 -14.22 2.89
CA GLU A 242 -17.18 -14.24 3.03
C GLU A 242 -17.93 -14.50 1.72
N MET A 243 -17.47 -13.93 0.63
CA MET A 243 -18.20 -13.93 -0.64
C MET A 243 -18.36 -15.34 -1.21
N GLY A 244 -19.59 -15.75 -1.49
CA GLY A 244 -19.93 -16.99 -2.20
C GLY A 244 -19.40 -18.27 -1.56
N GLY A 245 -19.30 -18.32 -0.20
CA GLY A 245 -18.79 -19.49 0.53
C GLY A 245 -17.28 -19.52 0.73
N GLY A 246 -16.57 -18.45 0.37
CA GLY A 246 -15.13 -18.29 0.63
C GLY A 246 -14.28 -19.42 0.07
N THR A 247 -13.38 -19.95 0.89
CA THR A 247 -12.52 -21.10 0.55
C THR A 247 -13.23 -22.45 0.60
N GLN A 248 -14.47 -22.50 1.06
CA GLN A 248 -15.34 -23.67 1.04
C GLN A 248 -16.19 -23.77 -0.23
N ARG A 249 -16.10 -22.78 -1.13
CA ARG A 249 -16.86 -22.79 -2.40
C ARG A 249 -16.48 -23.97 -3.28
N PRO A 250 -17.40 -24.51 -4.09
CA PRO A 250 -17.08 -25.59 -5.02
C PRO A 250 -15.90 -25.22 -5.94
N GLY A 251 -14.92 -26.11 -6.05
CA GLY A 251 -13.72 -25.91 -6.87
C GLY A 251 -12.61 -25.07 -6.23
N ALA A 252 -12.77 -24.59 -5.01
CA ALA A 252 -11.71 -23.91 -4.28
C ALA A 252 -10.64 -24.93 -3.81
N ASP A 253 -9.37 -24.50 -3.82
CA ASP A 253 -8.22 -25.32 -3.39
C ASP A 253 -7.80 -25.05 -1.93
N GLY A 254 -8.52 -24.18 -1.22
CA GLY A 254 -8.25 -23.82 0.16
C GLY A 254 -7.22 -22.70 0.35
N PHE A 255 -6.49 -22.28 -0.69
CA PHE A 255 -5.49 -21.21 -0.57
C PHE A 255 -6.11 -19.80 -0.63
N GLY A 256 -7.30 -19.65 -1.25
CA GLY A 256 -7.89 -18.34 -1.52
C GLY A 256 -7.16 -17.57 -2.61
N ASN A 257 -7.66 -16.38 -2.89
CA ASN A 257 -7.13 -15.53 -3.95
C ASN A 257 -6.65 -14.17 -3.45
N VAL A 258 -6.69 -13.93 -2.14
CA VAL A 258 -6.29 -12.65 -1.54
C VAL A 258 -5.38 -12.88 -0.33
N VAL A 259 -4.31 -12.09 -0.24
CA VAL A 259 -3.48 -11.95 0.95
C VAL A 259 -3.42 -10.48 1.36
N SER A 260 -3.70 -10.20 2.63
CA SER A 260 -3.49 -8.90 3.26
C SER A 260 -2.06 -8.82 3.80
N ASN A 261 -1.33 -7.78 3.43
CA ASN A 261 0.07 -7.55 3.82
C ASN A 261 0.13 -6.30 4.71
N GLY A 262 0.12 -6.51 6.01
CA GLY A 262 0.09 -5.47 7.04
C GLY A 262 1.47 -5.10 7.58
N SER A 263 1.59 -3.92 8.19
CA SER A 263 2.86 -3.48 8.76
C SER A 263 2.70 -2.50 9.92
N PHE A 264 3.52 -2.65 10.96
CA PHE A 264 3.64 -1.66 12.02
C PHE A 264 4.49 -0.44 11.64
N SER A 265 5.07 -0.42 10.44
CA SER A 265 5.96 0.67 10.00
C SER A 265 5.31 2.04 10.00
N LYS A 266 4.00 2.12 9.72
CA LYS A 266 3.26 3.41 9.64
C LYS A 266 2.63 3.81 10.97
N ILE A 267 2.52 2.89 11.93
CA ILE A 267 1.77 3.09 13.18
C ILE A 267 2.63 2.99 14.45
N ILE A 268 3.80 2.33 14.37
CA ILE A 268 4.81 2.33 15.44
C ILE A 268 6.07 3.01 14.94
N GLY A 269 6.63 2.52 13.84
CA GLY A 269 7.87 3.05 13.25
C GLY A 269 8.52 2.03 12.32
N PRO A 270 9.08 2.48 11.18
CA PRO A 270 9.67 1.57 10.19
C PRO A 270 10.90 0.82 10.72
N GLY A 271 11.59 1.38 11.74
CA GLY A 271 12.75 0.74 12.37
C GLY A 271 12.43 -0.54 13.15
N CYS A 272 11.17 -0.76 13.55
CA CYS A 272 10.75 -1.98 14.26
C CYS A 272 10.80 -3.24 13.39
N ARG A 273 10.83 -3.10 12.05
CA ARG A 273 10.92 -4.23 11.12
C ARG A 273 9.94 -5.35 11.45
N THR A 274 8.70 -5.03 11.77
CA THR A 274 7.63 -5.97 12.12
C THR A 274 6.38 -5.67 11.31
N GLY A 275 5.76 -6.72 10.80
CA GLY A 275 4.51 -6.71 10.07
C GLY A 275 3.85 -8.09 10.14
N TRP A 276 2.80 -8.28 9.40
CA TRP A 276 2.08 -9.54 9.31
C TRP A 276 1.48 -9.72 7.93
N THR A 277 1.21 -10.96 7.58
CA THR A 277 0.33 -11.32 6.48
C THR A 277 -0.89 -12.03 7.04
N GLU A 278 -2.06 -11.76 6.49
CA GLU A 278 -3.29 -12.50 6.76
C GLU A 278 -3.83 -13.10 5.47
N ALA A 279 -4.11 -14.40 5.50
CA ALA A 279 -4.70 -15.14 4.41
C ALA A 279 -5.47 -16.34 4.94
N THR A 280 -5.73 -17.37 4.13
CA THR A 280 -6.29 -18.64 4.59
C THR A 280 -5.26 -19.41 5.41
N ASP A 281 -5.74 -20.37 6.21
CA ASP A 281 -4.87 -21.23 7.01
C ASP A 281 -3.85 -21.98 6.13
N SER A 282 -4.28 -22.50 4.97
CA SER A 282 -3.40 -23.21 4.02
C SER A 282 -2.32 -22.29 3.44
N PHE A 283 -2.70 -21.06 3.08
CA PHE A 283 -1.76 -20.05 2.57
C PHE A 283 -0.73 -19.67 3.64
N THR A 284 -1.19 -19.37 4.84
CA THR A 284 -0.32 -18.97 5.96
C THR A 284 0.62 -20.08 6.37
N ALA A 285 0.14 -21.34 6.43
CA ALA A 285 0.96 -22.49 6.74
C ALA A 285 2.08 -22.70 5.69
N GLU A 286 1.79 -22.49 4.41
CA GLU A 286 2.83 -22.59 3.37
C GLU A 286 3.77 -21.40 3.37
N LEU A 287 3.26 -20.18 3.59
CA LEU A 287 4.08 -18.96 3.69
C LEU A 287 5.07 -19.03 4.85
N SER A 288 4.68 -19.58 5.99
CA SER A 288 5.55 -19.74 7.16
C SER A 288 6.78 -20.61 6.89
N ARG A 289 6.72 -21.47 5.86
CA ARG A 289 7.83 -22.31 5.41
C ARG A 289 8.76 -21.62 4.42
N CYS A 290 8.61 -20.33 4.18
CA CYS A 290 9.48 -19.57 3.29
C CYS A 290 10.95 -19.70 3.73
N GLY A 291 11.81 -20.18 2.84
CA GLY A 291 13.21 -20.49 3.16
C GLY A 291 14.01 -19.28 3.65
N SER A 292 13.67 -18.07 3.19
CA SER A 292 14.36 -16.84 3.57
C SER A 292 13.99 -16.31 4.96
N THR A 293 12.92 -16.83 5.57
CA THR A 293 12.43 -16.40 6.89
C THR A 293 12.42 -17.49 7.95
N ARG A 294 12.88 -18.71 7.62
CA ARG A 294 12.98 -19.78 8.59
C ARG A 294 14.26 -19.66 9.43
N SER A 295 14.19 -20.11 10.66
CA SER A 295 15.33 -20.16 11.58
C SER A 295 16.09 -18.83 11.62
N GLY A 296 17.36 -18.79 11.19
CA GLY A 296 18.20 -17.58 11.23
C GLY A 296 17.73 -16.41 10.36
N GLY A 297 16.78 -16.64 9.42
CA GLY A 297 16.17 -15.59 8.60
C GLY A 297 14.87 -15.00 9.16
N SER A 298 14.37 -15.55 10.29
CA SER A 298 13.09 -15.13 10.85
C SER A 298 13.08 -13.64 11.27
N PRO A 299 11.92 -12.97 11.24
CA PRO A 299 11.76 -11.61 11.75
C PRO A 299 12.21 -11.51 13.21
N SER A 300 12.56 -10.29 13.66
CA SER A 300 13.02 -10.04 15.02
C SER A 300 12.01 -10.54 16.06
N GLN A 301 12.36 -11.62 16.74
CA GLN A 301 11.52 -12.21 17.78
C GLN A 301 11.35 -11.23 18.95
N LEU A 302 12.44 -10.60 19.40
CA LEU A 302 12.40 -9.61 20.50
C LEU A 302 11.46 -8.44 20.18
N THR A 303 11.56 -7.88 18.97
CA THR A 303 10.65 -6.79 18.57
C THR A 303 9.20 -7.28 18.50
N GLY A 304 8.98 -8.52 18.07
CA GLY A 304 7.66 -9.15 18.08
C GLY A 304 7.06 -9.22 19.49
N VAL A 305 7.84 -9.59 20.49
CA VAL A 305 7.39 -9.62 21.89
C VAL A 305 7.07 -8.22 22.42
N ILE A 306 7.89 -7.22 22.09
CA ILE A 306 7.67 -5.81 22.51
C ILE A 306 6.38 -5.26 21.85
N VAL A 307 6.18 -5.51 20.56
CA VAL A 307 4.95 -5.10 19.86
C VAL A 307 3.72 -5.81 20.41
N CYS A 308 3.84 -7.10 20.75
CA CYS A 308 2.80 -7.85 21.43
C CYS A 308 2.40 -7.19 22.76
N GLN A 309 3.37 -6.77 23.55
CA GLN A 309 3.12 -6.07 24.80
C GLN A 309 2.36 -4.75 24.57
N MET A 310 2.75 -3.97 23.55
CA MET A 310 2.06 -2.72 23.19
C MET A 310 0.59 -2.94 22.74
N LEU A 311 0.29 -4.06 22.10
CA LEU A 311 -1.06 -4.43 21.72
C LEU A 311 -1.88 -4.83 22.95
N LYS A 312 -1.34 -5.71 23.82
CA LYS A 312 -2.00 -6.25 25.00
C LYS A 312 -2.34 -5.20 26.06
N ASP A 313 -1.45 -4.25 26.31
CA ASP A 313 -1.66 -3.16 27.26
C ASP A 313 -2.42 -1.96 26.65
N GLY A 314 -2.80 -2.04 25.40
CA GLY A 314 -3.52 -0.99 24.66
C GLY A 314 -2.69 0.25 24.34
N ALA A 315 -1.37 0.23 24.57
CA ALA A 315 -0.51 1.39 24.31
C ALA A 315 -0.48 1.79 22.84
N LEU A 316 -0.53 0.82 21.94
CA LEU A 316 -0.63 1.11 20.50
C LEU A 316 -1.94 1.83 20.16
N LEU A 317 -3.07 1.34 20.66
CA LEU A 317 -4.37 1.95 20.38
C LEU A 317 -4.47 3.36 20.94
N ARG A 318 -3.98 3.59 22.18
CA ARG A 318 -3.90 4.94 22.75
C ARG A 318 -3.03 5.86 21.90
N HIS A 319 -1.85 5.40 21.49
CA HIS A 319 -0.96 6.17 20.61
C HIS A 319 -1.61 6.56 19.29
N LEU A 320 -2.31 5.63 18.64
CA LEU A 320 -3.05 5.89 17.40
C LEU A 320 -4.13 6.95 17.60
N ASN A 321 -5.00 6.76 18.59
CA ASN A 321 -6.19 7.58 18.76
C ASN A 321 -5.89 8.97 19.35
N GLU A 322 -4.92 9.08 20.26
CA GLU A 322 -4.66 10.32 21.00
C GLU A 322 -3.55 11.17 20.38
N ILE A 323 -2.63 10.57 19.62
CA ILE A 323 -1.45 11.27 19.10
C ILE A 323 -1.41 11.25 17.58
N MET A 324 -1.37 10.06 16.97
CA MET A 324 -1.06 9.92 15.55
C MET A 324 -2.20 10.39 14.65
N ILE A 325 -3.40 9.85 14.82
CA ILE A 325 -4.57 10.19 14.01
C ILE A 325 -4.92 11.69 14.12
N PRO A 326 -5.04 12.30 15.32
CA PRO A 326 -5.31 13.73 15.42
C PRO A 326 -4.24 14.61 14.80
N SER A 327 -2.96 14.20 14.90
CA SER A 327 -1.85 14.93 14.31
C SER A 327 -1.88 14.87 12.78
N LEU A 328 -2.15 13.69 12.19
CA LEU A 328 -2.26 13.52 10.74
C LEU A 328 -3.48 14.25 10.18
N GLN A 329 -4.64 14.17 10.84
CA GLN A 329 -5.85 14.91 10.48
C GLN A 329 -5.58 16.42 10.43
N ARG A 330 -4.93 16.97 11.46
CA ARG A 330 -4.57 18.40 11.50
C ARG A 330 -3.63 18.79 10.37
N ARG A 331 -2.61 17.97 10.09
CA ARG A 331 -1.64 18.21 8.99
C ARG A 331 -2.31 18.15 7.64
N HIS A 332 -3.17 17.16 7.43
CA HIS A 332 -3.99 17.03 6.22
C HIS A 332 -4.85 18.29 6.01
N TRP A 333 -5.57 18.73 7.03
CA TRP A 333 -6.39 19.93 6.95
C TRP A 333 -5.57 21.19 6.60
N LEU A 334 -4.42 21.39 7.25
CA LEU A 334 -3.53 22.52 6.97
C LEU A 334 -3.06 22.54 5.52
N LEU A 335 -2.60 21.38 5.03
CA LEU A 335 -2.10 21.26 3.66
C LEU A 335 -3.25 21.40 2.65
N ARG A 336 -4.36 20.69 2.87
CA ARG A 336 -5.57 20.81 2.04
C ARG A 336 -6.04 22.25 1.91
N THR A 337 -6.13 22.97 3.02
CA THR A 337 -6.54 24.39 3.03
C THR A 337 -5.56 25.25 2.22
N ALA A 338 -4.26 25.02 2.37
CA ALA A 338 -3.25 25.74 1.59
C ALA A 338 -3.36 25.46 0.09
N VAL A 339 -3.56 24.18 -0.30
CA VAL A 339 -3.77 23.80 -1.70
C VAL A 339 -5.04 24.43 -2.25
N GLN A 340 -6.14 24.38 -1.51
CA GLN A 340 -7.41 25.02 -1.90
C GLN A 340 -7.29 26.53 -2.08
N GLN A 341 -6.55 27.18 -1.20
CA GLN A 341 -6.39 28.64 -1.24
C GLN A 341 -5.44 29.12 -2.34
N TYR A 342 -4.37 28.35 -2.63
CA TYR A 342 -3.28 28.87 -3.46
C TYR A 342 -3.08 28.12 -4.78
N LEU A 343 -3.45 26.85 -4.90
CA LEU A 343 -3.20 26.07 -6.10
C LEU A 343 -4.47 25.81 -6.92
N ILE A 344 -5.60 25.50 -6.28
CA ILE A 344 -6.87 25.29 -6.99
C ILE A 344 -7.27 26.51 -7.85
N PRO A 345 -7.15 27.78 -7.38
CA PRO A 345 -7.44 28.94 -8.22
C PRO A 345 -6.50 29.09 -9.43
N GLN A 346 -5.38 28.37 -9.46
CA GLN A 346 -4.44 28.35 -10.58
C GLN A 346 -4.70 27.16 -11.54
N GLY A 347 -5.80 26.43 -11.35
CA GLY A 347 -6.20 25.31 -12.19
C GLY A 347 -5.66 23.95 -11.74
N ALA A 348 -5.02 23.84 -10.57
CA ALA A 348 -4.68 22.55 -9.98
C ALA A 348 -5.93 21.82 -9.48
N SER A 349 -5.86 20.49 -9.37
CA SER A 349 -6.86 19.68 -8.69
C SER A 349 -6.19 18.80 -7.63
N MET A 350 -6.99 18.30 -6.68
CA MET A 350 -6.51 17.49 -5.57
C MET A 350 -7.54 16.41 -5.25
N SER A 351 -7.08 15.17 -5.04
CA SER A 351 -7.93 14.12 -4.48
C SER A 351 -8.21 14.39 -3.01
N ASP A 352 -9.45 14.16 -2.59
CA ASP A 352 -9.84 14.24 -1.17
C ASP A 352 -9.66 12.89 -0.49
N SER A 353 -9.18 12.89 0.75
CA SER A 353 -8.94 11.68 1.54
C SER A 353 -9.16 11.97 3.03
N ASN A 354 -9.75 11.02 3.73
CA ASN A 354 -9.94 11.06 5.17
C ASN A 354 -9.05 10.04 5.88
N GLY A 355 -7.85 9.85 5.39
CA GLY A 355 -6.89 8.91 5.95
C GLY A 355 -5.55 8.86 5.22
N GLY A 356 -4.68 7.96 5.66
CA GLY A 356 -3.40 7.69 5.02
C GLY A 356 -2.32 8.73 5.29
N TYR A 357 -1.35 8.80 4.37
CA TYR A 357 -0.15 9.63 4.53
C TYR A 357 0.03 10.68 3.45
N PHE A 358 -0.78 10.67 2.39
CA PHE A 358 -0.51 11.44 1.18
C PHE A 358 -1.66 12.32 0.75
N ILE A 359 -1.33 13.37 0.02
CA ILE A 359 -2.23 14.15 -0.82
C ILE A 359 -1.68 14.09 -2.24
N TRP A 360 -2.55 13.76 -3.19
CA TRP A 360 -2.26 13.74 -4.60
C TRP A 360 -2.76 15.00 -5.27
N ILE A 361 -1.85 15.76 -5.90
CA ILE A 361 -2.16 17.04 -6.52
C ILE A 361 -1.82 16.96 -8.00
N THR A 362 -2.79 17.30 -8.87
CA THR A 362 -2.62 17.40 -10.31
C THR A 362 -2.48 18.88 -10.69
N LEU A 363 -1.40 19.21 -11.36
CA LEU A 363 -1.15 20.59 -11.84
C LEU A 363 -1.82 20.80 -13.20
N PRO A 364 -2.18 22.06 -13.53
CA PRO A 364 -2.74 22.39 -14.85
C PRO A 364 -1.67 22.22 -15.95
N THR A 365 -2.10 21.83 -17.14
CA THR A 365 -1.24 21.85 -18.33
C THR A 365 -0.96 23.31 -18.74
N PRO A 366 0.28 23.66 -19.16
CA PRO A 366 1.40 22.78 -19.50
C PRO A 366 2.46 22.59 -18.38
N VAL A 367 2.11 22.74 -17.13
CA VAL A 367 3.08 22.69 -16.02
C VAL A 367 3.62 21.26 -15.84
N SER A 368 4.93 21.08 -16.00
CA SER A 368 5.60 19.80 -15.75
C SER A 368 5.82 19.57 -14.26
N ALA A 369 5.38 18.40 -13.72
CA ALA A 369 5.63 18.02 -12.33
C ALA A 369 7.12 17.99 -12.01
N ARG A 370 7.93 17.42 -12.88
CA ARG A 370 9.38 17.32 -12.69
C ARG A 370 10.04 18.71 -12.59
N ASN A 371 9.71 19.62 -13.49
CA ASN A 371 10.24 21.00 -13.43
C ASN A 371 9.76 21.74 -12.18
N PHE A 372 8.50 21.50 -11.79
CA PHE A 372 7.97 22.06 -10.56
C PHE A 372 8.72 21.56 -9.32
N THR A 373 8.98 20.24 -9.21
CA THR A 373 9.69 19.67 -8.06
C THR A 373 11.14 20.14 -7.97
N ILE A 374 11.83 20.29 -9.12
CA ILE A 374 13.20 20.86 -9.19
C ILE A 374 13.18 22.30 -8.64
N ARG A 375 12.26 23.13 -9.10
CA ARG A 375 12.18 24.52 -8.66
C ARG A 375 11.72 24.66 -7.22
N ALA A 376 10.80 23.82 -6.75
CA ALA A 376 10.41 23.79 -5.35
C ALA A 376 11.61 23.50 -4.44
N ALA A 377 12.48 22.59 -4.85
CA ALA A 377 13.70 22.26 -4.12
C ALA A 377 14.75 23.37 -4.19
N SER A 378 15.03 23.94 -5.38
CA SER A 378 16.09 24.95 -5.57
C SER A 378 15.69 26.32 -5.03
N ASP A 379 14.46 26.76 -5.28
CA ASP A 379 14.03 28.13 -5.00
C ASP A 379 13.44 28.30 -3.60
N GLU A 380 12.81 27.23 -3.07
CA GLU A 380 12.02 27.31 -1.84
C GLU A 380 12.44 26.29 -0.75
N ASN A 381 13.45 25.48 -1.00
CA ASN A 381 13.91 24.39 -0.11
C ASN A 381 12.78 23.41 0.27
N VAL A 382 11.85 23.13 -0.65
CA VAL A 382 10.74 22.19 -0.47
C VAL A 382 10.92 21.01 -1.39
N ILE A 383 11.01 19.81 -0.84
CA ILE A 383 11.11 18.56 -1.60
C ILE A 383 9.73 17.90 -1.66
N VAL A 384 9.24 17.65 -2.86
CA VAL A 384 8.02 16.87 -3.15
C VAL A 384 8.34 15.80 -4.18
N ALA A 385 7.57 14.73 -4.22
CA ALA A 385 7.80 13.65 -5.19
C ALA A 385 7.00 13.90 -6.48
N PRO A 386 7.63 13.86 -7.67
CA PRO A 386 6.90 13.95 -8.93
C PRO A 386 6.15 12.65 -9.22
N GLY A 387 4.97 12.77 -9.85
CA GLY A 387 4.06 11.65 -10.08
C GLY A 387 4.61 10.55 -11.00
N ASP A 388 5.50 10.92 -11.94
CA ASP A 388 6.13 9.97 -12.87
C ASP A 388 6.97 8.88 -12.19
N LEU A 389 7.39 9.07 -10.94
CA LEU A 389 8.05 8.02 -10.15
C LEU A 389 7.13 6.83 -9.83
N PHE A 390 5.83 7.04 -9.82
CA PHE A 390 4.83 6.06 -9.40
C PHE A 390 4.11 5.40 -10.59
N GLU A 391 4.54 5.70 -11.81
CA GLU A 391 3.94 5.16 -13.02
C GLU A 391 4.51 3.79 -13.36
N VAL A 392 3.62 2.90 -13.80
CA VAL A 392 3.95 1.62 -14.44
C VAL A 392 3.55 1.72 -15.89
N SER A 393 4.39 1.22 -16.79
CA SER A 393 4.07 1.19 -18.22
C SER A 393 2.76 0.44 -18.48
N LEU A 394 1.85 1.07 -19.22
CA LEU A 394 0.66 0.42 -19.77
C LEU A 394 1.05 -0.28 -21.07
N ASP A 395 0.40 -1.38 -21.41
CA ASP A 395 0.62 -2.07 -22.69
C ASP A 395 0.33 -1.12 -23.87
N GLU A 396 1.31 -0.90 -24.75
CA GLU A 396 1.24 0.10 -25.85
C GLU A 396 0.07 -0.14 -26.81
N GLY A 397 -0.42 -1.38 -26.94
CA GLY A 397 -1.53 -1.74 -27.83
C GLY A 397 -2.88 -1.14 -27.43
N ASP A 398 -3.17 -1.01 -26.14
CA ASP A 398 -4.47 -0.51 -25.64
C ASP A 398 -4.53 1.03 -25.58
N PHE A 399 -3.38 1.68 -25.54
CA PHE A 399 -3.29 3.15 -25.51
C PHE A 399 -3.77 3.80 -26.80
N ALA A 400 -3.51 3.15 -27.94
CA ALA A 400 -3.94 3.64 -29.25
C ALA A 400 -5.48 3.64 -29.42
N ILE A 401 -6.19 2.77 -28.69
CA ILE A 401 -7.65 2.66 -28.76
C ILE A 401 -8.33 3.71 -27.85
N LYS A 402 -7.87 3.90 -26.60
CA LYS A 402 -8.43 4.94 -25.70
C LYS A 402 -8.09 6.37 -26.15
N ALA A 403 -6.88 6.60 -26.66
CA ALA A 403 -6.53 7.91 -27.24
C ALA A 403 -7.39 8.27 -28.46
N LYS A 404 -7.83 7.29 -29.24
CA LYS A 404 -8.73 7.52 -30.38
C LYS A 404 -10.19 7.77 -29.96
N SER A 405 -10.65 7.20 -28.84
CA SER A 405 -12.03 7.41 -28.38
C SER A 405 -12.21 8.66 -27.51
N ALA A 406 -11.15 9.17 -26.88
CA ALA A 406 -11.21 10.37 -26.01
C ALA A 406 -10.90 11.68 -26.75
N PHE A 407 -10.28 11.65 -27.93
CA PHE A 407 -9.88 12.85 -28.68
C PHE A 407 -10.15 12.71 -30.19
N ALA A 408 -11.40 12.93 -30.55
CA ALA A 408 -11.76 13.30 -31.94
C ALA A 408 -11.63 14.83 -32.08
N LEU A 409 -10.40 15.35 -32.13
CA LEU A 409 -10.10 16.70 -32.66
C LEU A 409 -8.91 16.60 -33.61
N PRO A 410 -8.99 17.19 -34.80
CA PRO A 410 -7.98 17.03 -35.82
C PRO A 410 -6.76 17.89 -35.53
N GLY A 411 -5.60 17.27 -35.55
CA GLY A 411 -4.32 17.94 -35.76
C GLY A 411 -3.44 18.19 -34.56
N SER A 412 -2.81 17.16 -33.99
CA SER A 412 -1.43 17.24 -33.54
C SER A 412 -0.89 15.86 -33.14
N ARG A 413 0.15 15.39 -33.85
CA ARG A 413 0.97 14.26 -33.41
C ARG A 413 1.79 14.71 -32.20
N ARG A 414 1.32 14.45 -30.99
CA ARG A 414 2.13 14.47 -29.77
C ARG A 414 1.92 13.16 -29.03
N LYS A 415 3.01 12.46 -28.73
CA LYS A 415 3.05 11.35 -27.79
C LYS A 415 2.46 11.87 -26.47
N LEU A 416 1.27 11.44 -26.12
CA LEU A 416 0.64 11.71 -24.83
C LEU A 416 0.99 10.57 -23.86
N SER A 417 1.91 10.81 -22.93
CA SER A 417 1.87 10.10 -21.66
C SER A 417 0.69 10.70 -20.88
N LEU A 418 -0.34 9.94 -20.58
CA LEU A 418 -1.57 10.41 -19.93
C LEU A 418 -1.38 10.81 -18.46
N LEU A 419 -0.22 10.57 -17.87
CA LEU A 419 0.12 10.89 -16.49
C LEU A 419 1.36 11.78 -16.33
N GLY A 420 2.10 12.02 -17.40
CA GLY A 420 3.41 12.70 -17.35
C GLY A 420 3.40 14.21 -17.16
N SER A 421 2.26 14.87 -17.06
CA SER A 421 2.21 16.33 -16.93
C SER A 421 1.54 16.74 -15.64
N GLY A 422 2.34 17.11 -14.66
CA GLY A 422 1.86 17.99 -13.61
C GLY A 422 1.33 17.38 -12.33
N VAL A 423 1.70 16.14 -11.96
CA VAL A 423 1.25 15.52 -10.70
C VAL A 423 2.38 15.43 -9.68
N TRP A 424 2.08 15.69 -8.42
CA TRP A 424 3.03 15.53 -7.31
C TRP A 424 2.37 15.04 -6.04
N VAL A 425 3.18 14.39 -5.22
CA VAL A 425 2.79 13.73 -4.00
C VAL A 425 3.35 14.49 -2.81
N VAL A 426 2.53 14.70 -1.81
CA VAL A 426 2.92 15.37 -0.57
C VAL A 426 2.62 14.48 0.63
N SER A 427 3.65 14.18 1.41
CA SER A 427 3.50 13.45 2.66
C SER A 427 3.05 14.37 3.79
N LEU A 428 2.04 13.93 4.53
CA LEU A 428 1.46 14.65 5.68
C LEU A 428 2.39 14.71 6.89
N ASN A 429 3.44 13.89 6.91
CA ASN A 429 4.24 13.71 8.11
C ASN A 429 5.12 14.90 8.50
N GLN A 430 5.39 15.84 7.58
CA GLN A 430 6.25 16.99 7.84
C GLN A 430 5.55 18.35 7.71
N CYS A 431 4.24 18.37 7.55
CA CYS A 431 3.47 19.58 7.24
C CYS A 431 3.35 20.64 8.37
N TYR A 432 3.88 20.40 9.58
CA TYR A 432 3.66 21.35 10.69
C TYR A 432 4.27 22.74 10.46
N GLU A 433 5.38 22.85 9.73
CA GLU A 433 6.01 24.13 9.38
C GLU A 433 5.55 24.71 8.03
N THR A 434 4.83 23.94 7.25
CA THR A 434 4.60 24.18 5.81
C THR A 434 3.56 25.26 5.51
N ALA A 435 2.59 25.49 6.39
CA ALA A 435 1.57 26.52 6.16
C ALA A 435 2.16 27.94 6.06
N LYS A 436 3.25 28.21 6.79
CA LYS A 436 4.01 29.46 6.69
C LYS A 436 4.84 29.53 5.41
N THR A 437 5.39 28.41 4.97
CA THR A 437 6.32 28.31 3.85
C THR A 437 5.57 28.25 2.51
N ALA A 438 4.46 27.53 2.41
CA ALA A 438 3.59 27.55 1.23
C ALA A 438 3.10 28.99 0.91
N ARG A 439 2.79 29.77 1.96
CA ARG A 439 2.42 31.18 1.81
C ARG A 439 3.58 32.07 1.29
N ARG A 440 4.84 31.74 1.64
CA ARG A 440 6.03 32.47 1.15
C ARG A 440 6.39 32.06 -0.28
N ALA A 441 6.35 30.77 -0.59
CA ALA A 441 6.61 30.24 -1.93
C ALA A 441 5.62 30.79 -2.96
N TYR A 442 4.32 30.84 -2.61
CA TYR A 442 3.30 31.40 -3.47
C TYR A 442 3.46 32.92 -3.72
N LYS A 443 3.76 33.72 -2.70
CA LYS A 443 3.97 35.16 -2.89
C LYS A 443 5.11 35.46 -3.87
N ARG A 444 6.20 34.70 -3.82
CA ARG A 444 7.36 34.86 -4.72
C ARG A 444 7.08 34.35 -6.13
N TYR A 445 6.30 33.26 -6.27
CA TYR A 445 5.91 32.72 -7.58
C TYR A 445 5.03 33.70 -8.35
N ARG A 446 4.06 34.34 -7.69
CA ARG A 446 3.19 35.36 -8.30
C ARG A 446 3.96 36.59 -8.83
N CYS A 447 5.09 36.93 -8.22
CA CYS A 447 5.91 38.10 -8.66
C CYS A 447 6.84 37.76 -9.83
N ARG A 448 6.97 36.50 -10.28
CA ARG A 448 7.92 36.07 -11.34
C ARG A 448 7.27 35.40 -12.55
N VAL A 449 5.98 35.16 -12.53
CA VAL A 449 5.22 34.50 -13.62
C VAL A 449 4.21 35.45 -14.27
N LEU A 450 3.95 36.61 -13.67
CA LEU A 450 3.31 37.80 -14.26
C LEU A 450 4.41 38.83 -14.61
#